data_124552ed148db583e5a21922927e69fc
#
_entry.id   124552ed148db583e5a21922927e69fc
#
_cell.length_a   1.000
_cell.length_b   1.000
_cell.length_c   1.000
_cell.angle_alpha   90.00
_cell.angle_beta   90.00
_cell.angle_gamma   90.00
#
_symmetry.space_group_name_H-M   'P 1'
#
loop_
_entity.id
_entity.type
_entity.pdbx_description
1 polymer ?
#
loop_
_entity_poly.entity_id
_entity_poly.type
_entity_poly.pdbx_seq_one_letter_code
_entity_poly.pdbx_strand_id
1 'polypeptide(L)'
;MKRTSILSRRLALPVSICLALSLLATSGCLPQPTADRGGAGSVQITVYGFSIMKESLEKAIYPAFAAKWKQEHGQDVKFVSSFAGSETVTNQILQGAPAHVAILSIERDAERLKAGGAVTSDWHSLPQHGIVNKTPFVILVRKGNPKNIHDFADLGNPGVKLIHPDPVSSGGAQWSVLAIYGSELVKSEKASGGRDEARALATLRAVWHNVQSTPGSAREARTQFETGYGDALVTYELEGLLMKQANAPIEVIIPEATIFSEHPAVVIDRNVKPQERPVVEAFIQYLWSEEAQRAFVQYHFRSSTDEQLNNANQEFAHIPQPFTVEYFGGWDKAYPEVIEKVWRDQVQKRKP
;
A
#
# COMPACT_ATOMS: atom_id res chain seq x y z
N MET A 1 22.34 26.74 -62.95
CA MET A 1 22.34 26.11 -64.33
C MET A 1 21.17 25.15 -64.38
N LYS A 2 20.26 25.46 -65.30
CA LYS A 2 19.38 24.62 -66.13
C LYS A 2 18.45 23.63 -65.35
N ARG A 3 17.09 23.86 -65.28
CA ARG A 3 16.06 23.64 -66.34
C ARG A 3 15.89 22.13 -66.58
N THR A 4 14.72 21.51 -66.55
CA THR A 4 13.41 21.75 -67.22
C THR A 4 12.45 20.67 -66.72
N SER A 5 11.18 20.88 -66.30
CA SER A 5 9.91 21.03 -67.06
C SER A 5 9.54 19.82 -67.89
N ILE A 6 8.30 19.30 -67.80
CA ILE A 6 7.13 19.52 -68.64
C ILE A 6 6.14 18.33 -68.42
N LEU A 7 4.91 18.56 -68.01
CA LEU A 7 3.63 18.61 -68.74
C LEU A 7 3.31 17.30 -69.52
N SER A 8 2.20 16.67 -69.45
CA SER A 8 0.83 17.10 -69.74
C SER A 8 -0.09 15.89 -69.94
N ARG A 9 -1.29 16.08 -69.63
CA ARG A 9 -2.56 16.05 -70.40
C ARG A 9 -3.38 14.76 -70.46
N ARG A 10 -4.61 14.89 -69.91
CA ARG A 10 -5.95 14.78 -70.58
C ARG A 10 -6.33 13.38 -71.12
N LEU A 11 -7.51 12.85 -71.05
CA LEU A 11 -8.92 13.24 -71.23
C LEU A 11 -9.80 12.03 -70.96
N ALA A 12 -10.85 12.15 -70.39
CA ALA A 12 -12.30 12.27 -70.77
C ALA A 12 -13.17 11.02 -70.56
N LEU A 13 -14.29 11.33 -69.96
CA LEU A 13 -15.59 10.69 -69.85
C LEU A 13 -16.14 10.13 -71.20
N PRO A 14 -17.40 9.60 -71.22
CA PRO A 14 -18.29 8.80 -70.31
C PRO A 14 -18.94 7.61 -71.03
N VAL A 15 -19.67 6.69 -70.35
CA VAL A 15 -20.86 6.06 -70.94
C VAL A 15 -21.81 5.68 -69.83
N SER A 16 -22.98 6.33 -69.84
CA SER A 16 -24.18 5.94 -69.15
C SER A 16 -24.86 4.75 -69.87
N ILE A 17 -25.30 3.74 -69.14
CA ILE A 17 -26.36 2.84 -69.61
C ILE A 17 -27.32 2.62 -68.41
N CYS A 18 -28.51 3.18 -68.55
CA CYS A 18 -29.72 2.80 -67.77
C CYS A 18 -30.17 1.43 -68.20
N LEU A 19 -30.49 0.57 -67.23
CA LEU A 19 -31.54 -0.44 -67.47
C LEU A 19 -32.37 -0.64 -66.23
N ALA A 20 -33.68 -0.64 -66.43
CA ALA A 20 -34.73 -0.53 -65.44
C ALA A 20 -35.22 -1.93 -64.96
N LEU A 21 -35.82 -1.85 -63.76
CA LEU A 21 -36.91 -2.70 -63.21
C LEU A 21 -36.81 -4.23 -63.25
N SER A 22 -36.81 -4.80 -62.02
CA SER A 22 -37.76 -5.86 -61.67
C SER A 22 -37.96 -5.85 -60.14
N LEU A 23 -39.12 -5.38 -59.68
CA LEU A 23 -39.64 -5.59 -58.32
C LEU A 23 -40.01 -7.08 -58.17
N LEU A 24 -39.34 -7.77 -57.26
CA LEU A 24 -39.81 -9.00 -56.65
C LEU A 24 -39.81 -8.77 -55.15
N ALA A 25 -41.00 -8.51 -54.61
CA ALA A 25 -41.23 -8.46 -53.17
C ALA A 25 -41.15 -9.89 -52.61
N THR A 26 -40.02 -10.24 -52.02
CA THR A 26 -39.93 -11.36 -51.09
C THR A 26 -40.00 -10.79 -49.69
N SER A 27 -41.15 -11.02 -49.02
CA SER A 27 -41.32 -10.80 -47.60
C SER A 27 -40.39 -11.77 -46.85
N GLY A 28 -39.09 -11.41 -46.75
CA GLY A 28 -38.16 -12.03 -45.84
C GLY A 28 -38.36 -11.41 -44.45
N CYS A 29 -38.82 -12.20 -43.49
CA CYS A 29 -38.69 -11.86 -42.07
C CYS A 29 -37.23 -11.55 -41.78
N LEU A 30 -36.90 -10.25 -41.70
CA LEU A 30 -35.69 -9.82 -41.08
C LEU A 30 -35.75 -10.29 -39.60
N PRO A 31 -34.77 -11.04 -39.10
CA PRO A 31 -34.69 -11.26 -37.68
C PRO A 31 -34.57 -9.87 -37.06
N GLN A 32 -35.55 -9.51 -36.23
CA GLN A 32 -35.38 -8.36 -35.31
C GLN A 32 -34.09 -8.59 -34.57
N PRO A 33 -33.19 -7.60 -34.50
CA PRO A 33 -32.09 -7.66 -33.56
C PRO A 33 -32.72 -7.89 -32.18
N THR A 34 -32.50 -9.07 -31.63
CA THR A 34 -32.79 -9.33 -30.23
C THR A 34 -32.03 -8.20 -29.51
N ALA A 35 -32.78 -7.34 -28.83
CA ALA A 35 -32.21 -6.39 -27.95
C ALA A 35 -31.24 -7.18 -27.05
N ASP A 36 -29.97 -6.99 -27.30
CA ASP A 36 -28.91 -7.47 -26.44
C ASP A 36 -29.34 -6.99 -25.06
N ARG A 37 -29.70 -7.93 -24.18
CA ARG A 37 -29.88 -7.61 -22.76
C ARG A 37 -28.50 -7.15 -22.35
N GLY A 38 -28.30 -5.83 -22.38
CA GLY A 38 -27.03 -5.20 -22.12
C GLY A 38 -26.41 -5.83 -20.88
N GLY A 39 -25.43 -6.68 -21.12
CA GLY A 39 -24.57 -7.13 -20.06
C GLY A 39 -24.04 -5.86 -19.42
N ALA A 40 -24.24 -5.71 -18.12
CA ALA A 40 -23.74 -4.54 -17.38
C ALA A 40 -22.27 -4.36 -17.76
N GLY A 41 -21.95 -3.23 -18.40
CA GLY A 41 -20.60 -3.00 -18.95
C GLY A 41 -19.54 -3.19 -17.86
N SER A 42 -18.33 -3.52 -18.27
CA SER A 42 -17.20 -3.63 -17.35
C SER A 42 -16.95 -2.30 -16.64
N VAL A 43 -16.80 -2.33 -15.31
CA VAL A 43 -16.40 -1.17 -14.50
C VAL A 43 -14.95 -1.31 -14.06
N GLN A 44 -14.24 -0.19 -13.99
CA GLN A 44 -12.84 -0.18 -13.51
C GLN A 44 -12.77 0.46 -12.13
N ILE A 45 -12.09 -0.22 -11.19
CA ILE A 45 -11.70 0.35 -9.90
C ILE A 45 -10.19 0.58 -9.92
N THR A 46 -9.78 1.81 -9.66
CA THR A 46 -8.36 2.19 -9.55
C THR A 46 -7.98 2.30 -8.08
N VAL A 47 -7.03 1.47 -7.63
CA VAL A 47 -6.57 1.43 -6.24
C VAL A 47 -5.14 1.92 -6.15
N TYR A 48 -4.90 2.88 -5.28
CA TYR A 48 -3.56 3.32 -4.90
C TYR A 48 -3.24 2.79 -3.52
N GLY A 49 -2.19 1.99 -3.41
CA GLY A 49 -1.83 1.33 -2.17
C GLY A 49 -0.38 1.56 -1.76
N PHE A 50 -0.13 1.57 -0.46
CA PHE A 50 1.26 1.49 -0.02
C PHE A 50 1.85 0.11 -0.36
N SER A 51 3.17 0.07 -0.51
CA SER A 51 3.87 -0.95 -1.30
C SER A 51 3.65 -2.40 -0.87
N ILE A 52 3.45 -2.66 0.41
CA ILE A 52 3.32 -4.04 0.94
C ILE A 52 1.92 -4.64 0.73
N MET A 53 0.92 -3.85 0.31
CA MET A 53 -0.43 -4.34 0.04
C MET A 53 -0.55 -5.14 -1.25
N LYS A 54 0.45 -5.05 -2.13
CA LYS A 54 0.37 -5.54 -3.51
C LYS A 54 -0.06 -7.00 -3.61
N GLU A 55 0.61 -7.90 -2.90
CA GLU A 55 0.37 -9.33 -3.04
C GLU A 55 -1.03 -9.74 -2.58
N SER A 56 -1.48 -9.27 -1.42
CA SER A 56 -2.79 -9.59 -0.88
C SER A 56 -3.92 -9.08 -1.78
N LEU A 57 -3.77 -7.86 -2.30
CA LEU A 57 -4.76 -7.25 -3.18
C LEU A 57 -4.81 -7.94 -4.55
N GLU A 58 -3.68 -8.02 -5.26
CA GLU A 58 -3.66 -8.53 -6.64
C GLU A 58 -3.91 -10.04 -6.73
N LYS A 59 -3.41 -10.82 -5.78
CA LYS A 59 -3.48 -12.28 -5.85
C LYS A 59 -4.70 -12.90 -5.18
N ALA A 60 -5.36 -12.19 -4.25
CA ALA A 60 -6.50 -12.72 -3.51
C ALA A 60 -7.72 -11.78 -3.53
N ILE A 61 -7.60 -10.55 -3.03
CA ILE A 61 -8.76 -9.69 -2.76
C ILE A 61 -9.44 -9.23 -4.05
N TYR A 62 -8.69 -8.75 -5.04
CA TYR A 62 -9.28 -8.30 -6.31
C TYR A 62 -10.00 -9.42 -7.08
N PRO A 63 -9.39 -10.62 -7.27
CA PRO A 63 -10.08 -11.70 -7.95
C PRO A 63 -11.35 -12.16 -7.23
N ALA A 64 -11.31 -12.28 -5.90
CA ALA A 64 -12.44 -12.71 -5.10
C ALA A 64 -13.59 -11.69 -5.16
N PHE A 65 -13.32 -10.41 -4.97
CA PHE A 65 -14.32 -9.36 -5.11
C PHE A 65 -14.93 -9.31 -6.52
N ALA A 66 -14.09 -9.36 -7.56
CA ALA A 66 -14.57 -9.33 -8.95
C ALA A 66 -15.50 -10.51 -9.27
N ALA A 67 -15.16 -11.72 -8.80
CA ALA A 67 -15.99 -12.90 -8.97
C ALA A 67 -17.32 -12.75 -8.22
N LYS A 68 -17.29 -12.31 -6.96
CA LYS A 68 -18.47 -12.05 -6.15
C LYS A 68 -19.38 -11.00 -6.78
N TRP A 69 -18.85 -9.86 -7.18
CA TRP A 69 -19.62 -8.79 -7.81
C TRP A 69 -20.26 -9.24 -9.12
N LYS A 70 -19.52 -9.98 -9.94
CA LYS A 70 -20.07 -10.55 -11.19
C LYS A 70 -21.22 -11.52 -10.93
N GLN A 71 -21.09 -12.36 -9.92
CA GLN A 71 -22.16 -13.30 -9.54
C GLN A 71 -23.43 -12.57 -9.06
N GLU A 72 -23.28 -11.52 -8.26
CA GLU A 72 -24.39 -10.79 -7.64
C GLU A 72 -25.03 -9.77 -8.60
N HIS A 73 -24.25 -9.12 -9.47
CA HIS A 73 -24.69 -7.99 -10.30
C HIS A 73 -24.58 -8.23 -11.82
N GLY A 74 -23.98 -9.34 -12.25
CA GLY A 74 -23.76 -9.62 -13.68
C GLY A 74 -22.74 -8.68 -14.36
N GLN A 75 -22.04 -7.84 -13.60
CA GLN A 75 -21.12 -6.82 -14.07
C GLN A 75 -19.67 -7.23 -13.82
N ASP A 76 -18.82 -7.11 -14.85
CA ASP A 76 -17.38 -7.35 -14.70
C ASP A 76 -16.70 -6.17 -14.00
N VAL A 77 -15.80 -6.47 -13.04
CA VAL A 77 -14.93 -5.50 -12.39
C VAL A 77 -13.49 -5.73 -12.80
N LYS A 78 -12.81 -4.66 -13.23
CA LYS A 78 -11.38 -4.67 -13.53
C LYS A 78 -10.65 -3.78 -12.53
N PHE A 79 -9.57 -4.28 -11.97
CA PHE A 79 -8.71 -3.49 -11.09
C PHE A 79 -7.48 -2.98 -11.84
N VAL A 80 -7.16 -1.71 -11.59
CA VAL A 80 -5.89 -1.08 -11.93
C VAL A 80 -5.28 -0.58 -10.63
N SER A 81 -4.00 -0.81 -10.40
CA SER A 81 -3.38 -0.43 -9.15
C SER A 81 -2.01 0.23 -9.32
N SER A 82 -1.67 1.08 -8.37
CA SER A 82 -0.36 1.71 -8.22
C SER A 82 0.11 1.51 -6.78
N PHE A 83 1.36 1.04 -6.61
CA PHE A 83 1.93 0.77 -5.29
C PHE A 83 3.26 1.49 -5.13
N ALA A 84 3.38 2.29 -4.06
CA ALA A 84 4.58 3.04 -3.71
C ALA A 84 4.68 3.26 -2.19
N GLY A 85 5.58 4.12 -1.73
CA GLY A 85 5.53 4.60 -0.35
C GLY A 85 4.24 5.38 -0.09
N SER A 86 3.68 5.28 1.12
CA SER A 86 2.36 5.86 1.44
C SER A 86 2.31 7.38 1.23
N GLU A 87 3.35 8.10 1.64
CA GLU A 87 3.49 9.53 1.38
C GLU A 87 3.53 9.84 -0.13
N THR A 88 4.20 9.01 -0.92
CA THR A 88 4.24 9.14 -2.39
C THR A 88 2.87 8.95 -2.98
N VAL A 89 2.14 7.90 -2.58
CA VAL A 89 0.76 7.63 -2.99
C VAL A 89 -0.15 8.81 -2.66
N THR A 90 -0.08 9.31 -1.44
CA THR A 90 -0.86 10.47 -0.96
C THR A 90 -0.61 11.70 -1.80
N ASN A 91 0.66 12.02 -2.06
CA ASN A 91 1.04 13.16 -2.87
C ASN A 91 0.55 13.01 -4.34
N GLN A 92 0.64 11.82 -4.93
CA GLN A 92 0.11 11.56 -6.28
C GLN A 92 -1.39 11.80 -6.35
N ILE A 93 -2.15 11.33 -5.35
CA ILE A 93 -3.61 11.53 -5.29
C ILE A 93 -3.93 13.03 -5.13
N LEU A 94 -3.23 13.74 -4.26
CA LEU A 94 -3.41 15.19 -4.09
C LEU A 94 -3.12 15.96 -5.39
N GLN A 95 -2.15 15.51 -6.19
CA GLN A 95 -1.80 16.05 -7.51
C GLN A 95 -2.76 15.62 -8.63
N GLY A 96 -3.80 14.85 -8.34
CA GLY A 96 -4.84 14.49 -9.30
C GLY A 96 -4.73 13.08 -9.89
N ALA A 97 -3.95 12.19 -9.29
CA ALA A 97 -3.97 10.78 -9.71
C ALA A 97 -5.37 10.17 -9.60
N PRO A 98 -5.83 9.34 -10.57
CA PRO A 98 -7.22 8.92 -10.71
C PRO A 98 -7.58 7.73 -9.81
N ALA A 99 -7.12 7.72 -8.56
CA ALA A 99 -7.48 6.69 -7.59
C ALA A 99 -8.98 6.77 -7.23
N HIS A 100 -9.64 5.63 -7.13
CA HIS A 100 -10.98 5.51 -6.56
C HIS A 100 -10.92 5.12 -5.09
N VAL A 101 -9.94 4.29 -4.71
CA VAL A 101 -9.69 3.85 -3.35
C VAL A 101 -8.19 4.02 -3.06
N ALA A 102 -7.87 4.48 -1.85
CA ALA A 102 -6.51 4.44 -1.33
C ALA A 102 -6.44 3.55 -0.09
N ILE A 103 -5.37 2.73 0.00
CA ILE A 103 -5.03 1.97 1.20
C ILE A 103 -3.64 2.44 1.63
N LEU A 104 -3.58 3.05 2.80
CA LEU A 104 -2.44 3.85 3.25
C LEU A 104 -1.74 3.20 4.43
N SER A 105 -0.47 3.54 4.64
CA SER A 105 0.30 3.00 5.76
C SER A 105 0.00 3.72 7.08
N ILE A 106 -0.43 4.97 7.05
CA ILE A 106 -0.64 5.82 8.22
C ILE A 106 -1.93 6.63 8.09
N GLU A 107 -2.64 6.82 9.21
CA GLU A 107 -3.89 7.61 9.25
C GLU A 107 -3.67 9.08 8.82
N ARG A 108 -2.54 9.65 9.19
CA ARG A 108 -2.18 11.02 8.79
C ARG A 108 -2.27 11.23 7.27
N ASP A 109 -1.96 10.22 6.47
CA ASP A 109 -2.08 10.30 5.01
C ASP A 109 -3.55 10.39 4.57
N ALA A 110 -4.46 9.66 5.24
CA ALA A 110 -5.90 9.77 5.01
C ALA A 110 -6.42 11.16 5.39
N GLU A 111 -5.98 11.71 6.53
CA GLU A 111 -6.34 13.06 6.94
C GLU A 111 -5.81 14.14 5.98
N ARG A 112 -4.63 13.96 5.41
CA ARG A 112 -4.11 14.86 4.36
C ARG A 112 -4.95 14.81 3.09
N LEU A 113 -5.42 13.63 2.69
CA LEU A 113 -6.35 13.50 1.55
C LEU A 113 -7.68 14.19 1.83
N LYS A 114 -8.18 14.09 3.06
CA LYS A 114 -9.40 14.78 3.52
C LYS A 114 -9.21 16.30 3.51
N ALA A 115 -8.14 16.79 4.12
CA ALA A 115 -7.80 18.21 4.13
C ALA A 115 -7.58 18.78 2.72
N GLY A 116 -7.05 17.99 1.79
CA GLY A 116 -6.89 18.33 0.38
C GLY A 116 -8.15 18.16 -0.47
N GLY A 117 -9.32 17.84 0.12
CA GLY A 117 -10.60 17.70 -0.56
C GLY A 117 -10.70 16.49 -1.51
N ALA A 118 -9.79 15.53 -1.40
CA ALA A 118 -9.85 14.29 -2.17
C ALA A 118 -10.81 13.26 -1.54
N VAL A 119 -10.90 13.26 -0.22
CA VAL A 119 -11.82 12.47 0.61
C VAL A 119 -12.81 13.42 1.25
N THR A 120 -14.11 13.20 1.06
CA THR A 120 -15.18 14.01 1.64
C THR A 120 -16.09 13.20 2.57
N SER A 121 -16.11 11.89 2.39
CA SER A 121 -16.79 10.95 3.29
C SER A 121 -16.07 10.85 4.63
N ASP A 122 -16.84 10.50 5.67
CA ASP A 122 -16.27 10.18 6.97
C ASP A 122 -15.73 8.75 6.97
N TRP A 123 -14.44 8.60 6.63
CA TRP A 123 -13.80 7.29 6.55
C TRP A 123 -13.65 6.60 7.92
N HIS A 124 -13.71 7.36 9.04
CA HIS A 124 -13.73 6.79 10.38
C HIS A 124 -15.05 6.05 10.68
N SER A 125 -16.12 6.31 9.93
CA SER A 125 -17.39 5.58 10.04
C SER A 125 -17.32 4.17 9.43
N LEU A 126 -16.27 3.84 8.66
CA LEU A 126 -16.01 2.49 8.17
C LEU A 126 -15.69 1.53 9.33
N PRO A 127 -15.86 0.19 9.15
CA PRO A 127 -15.55 -0.76 10.19
C PRO A 127 -14.12 -0.58 10.74
N GLN A 128 -13.92 -0.84 12.03
CA GLN A 128 -12.63 -0.67 12.70
C GLN A 128 -12.02 0.73 12.50
N HIS A 129 -12.86 1.77 12.46
CA HIS A 129 -12.45 3.15 12.19
C HIS A 129 -11.63 3.31 10.89
N GLY A 130 -11.97 2.51 9.87
CA GLY A 130 -11.30 2.52 8.59
C GLY A 130 -10.01 1.68 8.51
N ILE A 131 -9.60 1.05 9.61
CA ILE A 131 -8.40 0.19 9.64
C ILE A 131 -8.71 -1.19 9.06
N VAL A 132 -8.08 -1.55 7.96
CA VAL A 132 -8.34 -2.81 7.23
C VAL A 132 -7.49 -3.99 7.72
N ASN A 133 -6.29 -3.74 8.19
CA ASN A 133 -5.38 -4.74 8.75
C ASN A 133 -4.28 -4.07 9.57
N LYS A 134 -3.51 -4.89 10.29
CA LYS A 134 -2.39 -4.45 11.12
C LYS A 134 -1.20 -5.40 11.01
N THR A 135 -0.01 -4.95 11.39
CA THR A 135 1.19 -5.80 11.47
C THR A 135 2.24 -5.17 12.39
N PRO A 136 2.96 -5.95 13.22
CA PRO A 136 4.02 -5.39 14.04
C PRO A 136 5.29 -5.12 13.22
N PHE A 137 6.15 -4.25 13.74
CA PHE A 137 7.50 -4.02 13.20
C PHE A 137 8.49 -5.01 13.80
N VAL A 138 9.39 -5.49 12.94
CA VAL A 138 10.42 -6.48 13.27
C VAL A 138 11.76 -6.10 12.66
N ILE A 139 12.81 -6.84 12.99
CA ILE A 139 14.13 -6.72 12.39
C ILE A 139 14.39 -7.96 11.54
N LEU A 140 14.74 -7.80 10.28
CA LEU A 140 15.27 -8.86 9.45
C LEU A 140 16.78 -8.81 9.49
N VAL A 141 17.42 -9.98 9.69
CA VAL A 141 18.86 -10.14 9.69
C VAL A 141 19.27 -11.27 8.75
N ARG A 142 20.54 -11.34 8.38
CA ARG A 142 21.10 -12.42 7.60
C ARG A 142 21.04 -13.73 8.38
N LYS A 143 20.93 -14.87 7.68
CA LYS A 143 20.91 -16.19 8.29
C LYS A 143 22.10 -16.40 9.24
N GLY A 144 21.82 -16.94 10.42
CA GLY A 144 22.82 -17.13 11.48
C GLY A 144 23.12 -15.85 12.27
N ASN A 145 22.42 -14.75 12.01
CA ASN A 145 22.53 -13.48 12.73
C ASN A 145 24.00 -13.06 13.03
N PRO A 146 24.85 -12.88 12.00
CA PRO A 146 26.30 -12.68 12.19
C PRO A 146 26.66 -11.39 12.92
N LYS A 147 25.71 -10.46 13.08
CA LYS A 147 25.89 -9.21 13.84
C LYS A 147 25.32 -9.28 15.25
N ASN A 148 24.81 -10.43 15.68
CA ASN A 148 24.26 -10.68 17.02
C ASN A 148 23.21 -9.62 17.42
N ILE A 149 22.23 -9.36 16.52
CA ILE A 149 21.17 -8.37 16.69
C ILE A 149 19.96 -9.07 17.33
N HIS A 150 19.51 -8.59 18.50
CA HIS A 150 18.39 -9.15 19.26
C HIS A 150 17.29 -8.12 19.53
N ASP A 151 17.60 -6.83 19.44
CA ASP A 151 16.67 -5.74 19.67
C ASP A 151 17.03 -4.53 18.79
N PHE A 152 16.16 -3.52 18.74
CA PHE A 152 16.42 -2.29 17.99
C PHE A 152 17.72 -1.58 18.41
N ALA A 153 18.05 -1.59 19.70
CA ALA A 153 19.28 -0.95 20.19
C ALA A 153 20.54 -1.53 19.54
N ASP A 154 20.56 -2.84 19.25
CA ASP A 154 21.72 -3.51 18.63
C ASP A 154 22.00 -3.03 17.21
N LEU A 155 21.01 -2.47 16.54
CA LEU A 155 21.18 -1.84 15.22
C LEU A 155 22.13 -0.64 15.27
N GLY A 156 22.31 -0.04 16.45
CA GLY A 156 23.28 1.04 16.69
C GLY A 156 24.71 0.58 16.93
N ASN A 157 24.98 -0.73 17.01
CA ASN A 157 26.31 -1.27 17.25
C ASN A 157 27.26 -0.94 16.09
N PRO A 158 28.56 -0.68 16.39
CA PRO A 158 29.54 -0.37 15.36
C PRO A 158 29.64 -1.47 14.29
N GLY A 159 29.70 -1.06 13.02
CA GLY A 159 29.86 -1.97 11.89
C GLY A 159 28.60 -2.72 11.43
N VAL A 160 27.43 -2.43 12.00
CA VAL A 160 26.13 -2.82 11.44
C VAL A 160 25.81 -1.93 10.24
N LYS A 161 25.36 -2.54 9.15
CA LYS A 161 24.91 -1.84 7.94
C LYS A 161 23.40 -1.99 7.84
N LEU A 162 22.67 -0.93 8.11
CA LEU A 162 21.21 -0.93 8.14
C LEU A 162 20.63 -0.38 6.84
N ILE A 163 19.61 -1.05 6.30
CA ILE A 163 18.69 -0.47 5.32
C ILE A 163 17.46 0.04 6.07
N HIS A 164 17.03 1.24 5.76
CA HIS A 164 15.85 1.84 6.35
C HIS A 164 15.10 2.64 5.27
N PRO A 165 13.80 2.44 5.03
CA PRO A 165 13.09 3.25 4.05
C PRO A 165 13.14 4.74 4.42
N ASP A 166 12.96 5.62 3.42
CA ASP A 166 12.97 7.07 3.68
C ASP A 166 11.67 7.53 4.36
N PRO A 167 11.72 8.09 5.59
CA PRO A 167 10.54 8.62 6.27
C PRO A 167 9.84 9.78 5.55
N VAL A 168 10.49 10.41 4.56
CA VAL A 168 9.87 11.47 3.75
C VAL A 168 8.89 10.91 2.72
N SER A 169 9.10 9.67 2.24
CA SER A 169 8.28 9.05 1.19
C SER A 169 7.50 7.82 1.66
N SER A 170 7.91 7.21 2.75
CA SER A 170 7.40 5.92 3.24
C SER A 170 6.75 6.05 4.62
N GLY A 171 5.45 5.82 4.70
CA GLY A 171 4.76 5.69 5.99
C GLY A 171 5.30 4.54 6.85
N GLY A 172 5.74 3.44 6.21
CA GLY A 172 6.44 2.36 6.91
C GLY A 172 7.73 2.80 7.58
N ALA A 173 8.45 3.75 6.98
CA ALA A 173 9.63 4.32 7.60
C ALA A 173 9.29 5.21 8.82
N GLN A 174 8.15 5.90 8.79
CA GLN A 174 7.67 6.65 9.96
C GLN A 174 7.29 5.69 11.10
N TRP A 175 6.59 4.60 10.78
CA TRP A 175 6.32 3.53 11.75
C TRP A 175 7.61 2.95 12.35
N SER A 176 8.66 2.69 11.56
CA SER A 176 9.91 2.13 12.09
C SER A 176 10.68 3.13 12.96
N VAL A 177 10.63 4.43 12.67
CA VAL A 177 11.15 5.47 13.58
C VAL A 177 10.41 5.43 14.92
N LEU A 178 9.06 5.35 14.89
CA LEU A 178 8.26 5.21 16.11
C LEU A 178 8.54 3.90 16.84
N ALA A 179 8.77 2.78 16.10
CA ALA A 179 9.12 1.50 16.69
C ALA A 179 10.43 1.56 17.47
N ILE A 180 11.49 2.09 16.86
CA ILE A 180 12.82 2.19 17.47
C ILE A 180 12.80 3.14 18.68
N TYR A 181 12.25 4.34 18.52
CA TYR A 181 12.18 5.33 19.57
C TYR A 181 11.25 4.89 20.71
N GLY A 182 10.04 4.43 20.37
CA GLY A 182 9.03 3.99 21.32
C GLY A 182 9.44 2.74 22.09
N SER A 183 10.18 1.81 21.48
CA SER A 183 10.70 0.63 22.16
C SER A 183 11.51 1.01 23.40
N GLU A 184 12.42 1.99 23.28
CA GLU A 184 13.22 2.46 24.42
C GLU A 184 12.38 3.16 25.49
N LEU A 185 11.36 3.93 25.07
CA LEU A 185 10.45 4.59 26.01
C LEU A 185 9.63 3.54 26.79
N VAL A 186 9.04 2.55 26.10
CA VAL A 186 8.25 1.48 26.74
C VAL A 186 9.11 0.66 27.70
N LYS A 187 10.32 0.28 27.30
CA LYS A 187 11.26 -0.48 28.15
C LYS A 187 11.69 0.33 29.39
N SER A 188 11.99 1.62 29.23
CA SER A 188 12.38 2.47 30.36
C SER A 188 11.22 2.70 31.33
N GLU A 189 10.01 2.93 30.82
CA GLU A 189 8.81 3.13 31.62
C GLU A 189 8.49 1.87 32.47
N LYS A 190 8.62 0.69 31.87
CA LYS A 190 8.44 -0.60 32.57
C LYS A 190 9.52 -0.84 33.64
N ALA A 191 10.77 -0.45 33.37
CA ALA A 191 11.89 -0.69 34.27
C ALA A 191 11.95 0.30 35.45
N SER A 192 11.58 1.57 35.24
CA SER A 192 11.80 2.65 36.20
C SER A 192 10.55 3.49 36.52
N GLY A 193 9.41 3.21 35.87
CA GLY A 193 8.18 3.99 36.01
C GLY A 193 8.17 5.31 35.25
N GLY A 194 9.23 5.62 34.47
CA GLY A 194 9.33 6.86 33.69
C GLY A 194 9.90 6.65 32.29
N ARG A 195 9.51 7.53 31.35
CA ARG A 195 10.00 7.53 29.99
C ARG A 195 11.39 8.18 29.92
N ASP A 196 12.39 7.46 29.43
CA ASP A 196 13.74 7.99 29.21
C ASP A 196 13.91 8.46 27.76
N GLU A 197 13.47 9.68 27.47
CA GLU A 197 13.57 10.30 26.15
C GLU A 197 15.03 10.49 25.71
N ALA A 198 15.94 10.73 26.66
CA ALA A 198 17.35 10.92 26.34
C ALA A 198 17.97 9.61 25.81
N ARG A 199 17.66 8.49 26.46
CA ARG A 199 18.07 7.16 26.02
C ARG A 199 17.44 6.80 24.67
N ALA A 200 16.14 7.03 24.50
CA ALA A 200 15.45 6.76 23.24
C ALA A 200 16.04 7.56 22.07
N LEU A 201 16.34 8.84 22.28
CA LEU A 201 17.02 9.67 21.29
C LEU A 201 18.45 9.20 20.99
N ALA A 202 19.21 8.80 22.01
CA ALA A 202 20.57 8.28 21.82
C ALA A 202 20.55 6.99 21.00
N THR A 203 19.63 6.06 21.29
CA THR A 203 19.42 4.82 20.52
C THR A 203 19.05 5.13 19.07
N LEU A 204 18.06 5.99 18.83
CA LEU A 204 17.65 6.35 17.48
C LEU A 204 18.79 6.99 16.68
N ARG A 205 19.62 7.83 17.30
CA ARG A 205 20.82 8.41 16.66
C ARG A 205 21.85 7.34 16.29
N ALA A 206 22.14 6.42 17.20
CA ALA A 206 23.09 5.33 16.95
C ALA A 206 22.62 4.44 15.80
N VAL A 207 21.34 4.07 15.80
CA VAL A 207 20.71 3.29 14.72
C VAL A 207 20.78 4.06 13.39
N TRP A 208 20.41 5.36 13.39
CA TRP A 208 20.40 6.17 12.18
C TRP A 208 21.80 6.40 11.59
N HIS A 209 22.83 6.44 12.44
CA HIS A 209 24.23 6.51 12.01
C HIS A 209 24.61 5.33 11.12
N ASN A 210 24.07 4.15 11.39
CA ASN A 210 24.35 2.91 10.68
C ASN A 210 23.49 2.73 9.41
N VAL A 211 22.55 3.63 9.12
CA VAL A 211 21.73 3.57 7.90
C VAL A 211 22.59 3.88 6.67
N GLN A 212 22.71 2.92 5.76
CA GLN A 212 23.52 3.02 4.53
C GLN A 212 22.66 3.39 3.31
N SER A 213 21.38 3.07 3.33
CA SER A 213 20.46 3.31 2.22
C SER A 213 19.08 3.65 2.73
N THR A 214 18.42 4.61 2.03
CA THR A 214 17.06 5.06 2.34
C THR A 214 16.17 4.97 1.10
N PRO A 215 15.78 3.74 0.67
CA PRO A 215 14.87 3.57 -0.49
C PRO A 215 13.47 4.16 -0.21
N GLY A 216 12.74 4.46 -1.28
CA GLY A 216 11.49 5.21 -1.23
C GLY A 216 10.30 4.49 -0.59
N SER A 217 10.40 3.17 -0.39
CA SER A 217 9.33 2.36 0.20
C SER A 217 9.87 1.15 0.96
N ALA A 218 9.04 0.55 1.82
CA ALA A 218 9.38 -0.69 2.54
C ALA A 218 9.68 -1.84 1.57
N ARG A 219 8.95 -1.95 0.45
CA ARG A 219 9.17 -2.97 -0.56
C ARG A 219 10.50 -2.79 -1.29
N GLU A 220 10.90 -1.58 -1.62
CA GLU A 220 12.21 -1.30 -2.19
C GLU A 220 13.34 -1.61 -1.20
N ALA A 221 13.15 -1.30 0.09
CA ALA A 221 14.09 -1.66 1.14
C ALA A 221 14.26 -3.18 1.26
N ARG A 222 13.16 -3.93 1.24
CA ARG A 222 13.19 -5.38 1.19
C ARG A 222 13.95 -5.89 -0.05
N THR A 223 13.67 -5.35 -1.24
CA THR A 223 14.34 -5.76 -2.48
C THR A 223 15.86 -5.53 -2.38
N GLN A 224 16.31 -4.40 -1.84
CA GLN A 224 17.73 -4.17 -1.60
C GLN A 224 18.33 -5.20 -0.60
N PHE A 225 17.59 -5.49 0.47
CA PHE A 225 18.01 -6.51 1.42
C PHE A 225 18.08 -7.89 0.76
N GLU A 226 17.08 -8.31 -0.02
CA GLU A 226 17.08 -9.60 -0.75
C GLU A 226 18.28 -9.74 -1.69
N THR A 227 18.73 -8.67 -2.33
CA THR A 227 19.92 -8.69 -3.22
C THR A 227 21.26 -8.72 -2.47
N GLY A 228 21.24 -8.83 -1.15
CA GLY A 228 22.46 -8.97 -0.34
C GLY A 228 23.00 -7.66 0.24
N TYR A 229 22.33 -6.52 0.02
CA TYR A 229 22.75 -5.24 0.58
C TYR A 229 22.37 -5.12 2.06
N GLY A 230 23.28 -4.59 2.89
CA GLY A 230 23.05 -4.40 4.33
C GLY A 230 23.09 -5.68 5.17
N ASP A 231 23.23 -5.53 6.47
CA ASP A 231 23.24 -6.62 7.46
C ASP A 231 21.85 -6.82 8.08
N ALA A 232 21.09 -5.74 8.20
CA ALA A 232 19.76 -5.70 8.81
C ALA A 232 18.80 -4.76 8.07
N LEU A 233 17.50 -5.01 8.29
CA LEU A 233 16.38 -4.20 7.78
C LEU A 233 15.30 -4.12 8.86
N VAL A 234 14.86 -2.92 9.23
CA VAL A 234 13.65 -2.73 10.04
C VAL A 234 12.45 -2.63 9.11
N THR A 235 11.48 -3.51 9.30
CA THR A 235 10.31 -3.60 8.42
C THR A 235 9.11 -4.26 9.13
N TYR A 236 8.03 -4.43 8.41
CA TYR A 236 6.83 -5.13 8.83
C TYR A 236 7.06 -6.65 8.97
N GLU A 237 6.44 -7.29 9.96
CA GLU A 237 6.51 -8.75 10.16
C GLU A 237 6.20 -9.54 8.88
N LEU A 238 5.14 -9.14 8.17
CA LEU A 238 4.73 -9.82 6.94
C LEU A 238 5.84 -9.90 5.88
N GLU A 239 6.70 -8.90 5.77
CA GLU A 239 7.80 -8.92 4.80
C GLU A 239 8.80 -10.04 5.13
N GLY A 240 9.09 -10.23 6.41
CA GLY A 240 9.94 -11.33 6.86
C GLY A 240 9.31 -12.70 6.65
N LEU A 241 8.00 -12.82 6.91
CA LEU A 241 7.25 -14.06 6.70
C LEU A 241 7.16 -14.43 5.22
N LEU A 242 6.90 -13.47 4.34
CA LEU A 242 6.92 -13.68 2.88
C LEU A 242 8.32 -14.10 2.40
N MET A 243 9.39 -13.52 2.94
CA MET A 243 10.76 -13.92 2.62
C MET A 243 11.09 -15.34 3.11
N LYS A 244 10.65 -15.71 4.31
CA LYS A 244 10.77 -17.09 4.83
C LYS A 244 10.01 -18.08 3.96
N GLN A 245 8.81 -17.77 3.55
CA GLN A 245 7.99 -18.58 2.64
C GLN A 245 8.69 -18.79 1.29
N ALA A 246 9.45 -17.78 0.82
CA ALA A 246 10.28 -17.86 -0.38
C ALA A 246 11.66 -18.53 -0.13
N ASN A 247 11.90 -19.11 1.05
CA ASN A 247 13.16 -19.72 1.45
C ASN A 247 14.38 -18.78 1.40
N ALA A 248 14.17 -17.47 1.60
CA ALA A 248 15.25 -16.50 1.68
C ALA A 248 16.16 -16.79 2.91
N PRO A 249 17.48 -16.63 2.80
CA PRO A 249 18.43 -16.91 3.88
C PRO A 249 18.44 -15.75 4.90
N ILE A 250 17.34 -15.58 5.62
CA ILE A 250 17.15 -14.52 6.63
C ILE A 250 16.65 -15.11 7.95
N GLU A 251 16.75 -14.32 9.01
CA GLU A 251 16.06 -14.53 10.29
C GLU A 251 15.23 -13.32 10.63
N VAL A 252 14.12 -13.56 11.32
CA VAL A 252 13.21 -12.51 11.82
C VAL A 252 13.43 -12.38 13.32
N ILE A 253 13.89 -11.25 13.76
CA ILE A 253 14.13 -10.92 15.17
C ILE A 253 12.92 -10.10 15.66
N ILE A 254 12.31 -10.57 16.74
CA ILE A 254 11.19 -9.90 17.41
C ILE A 254 11.76 -9.05 18.53
N PRO A 255 11.66 -7.72 18.46
CA PRO A 255 12.12 -6.85 19.54
C PRO A 255 11.31 -7.04 20.82
N GLU A 256 11.89 -6.75 21.99
CA GLU A 256 11.19 -6.84 23.26
C GLU A 256 9.95 -5.96 23.30
N ALA A 257 10.04 -4.74 22.79
CA ALA A 257 8.91 -3.82 22.62
C ALA A 257 8.85 -3.35 21.17
N THR A 258 7.68 -3.43 20.54
CA THR A 258 7.51 -2.94 19.17
C THR A 258 6.09 -2.45 18.90
N ILE A 259 5.98 -1.58 17.88
CA ILE A 259 4.70 -0.97 17.49
C ILE A 259 3.93 -1.86 16.52
N PHE A 260 2.61 -1.89 16.68
CA PHE A 260 1.69 -2.34 15.63
C PHE A 260 1.35 -1.17 14.72
N SER A 261 1.63 -1.32 13.44
CA SER A 261 1.12 -0.43 12.41
C SER A 261 -0.30 -0.81 12.04
N GLU A 262 -1.12 0.20 11.82
CA GLU A 262 -2.54 0.11 11.48
C GLU A 262 -2.78 0.83 10.16
N HIS A 263 -3.50 0.19 9.24
CA HIS A 263 -3.53 0.61 7.85
C HIS A 263 -4.94 1.03 7.44
N PRO A 264 -5.19 2.33 7.20
CA PRO A 264 -6.49 2.83 6.80
C PRO A 264 -6.76 2.65 5.31
N ALA A 265 -8.05 2.48 4.97
CA ALA A 265 -8.56 2.53 3.62
C ALA A 265 -9.60 3.65 3.48
N VAL A 266 -9.54 4.39 2.38
CA VAL A 266 -10.44 5.52 2.10
C VAL A 266 -10.91 5.53 0.66
N VAL A 267 -12.13 6.02 0.43
CA VAL A 267 -12.64 6.34 -0.90
C VAL A 267 -12.13 7.72 -1.31
N ILE A 268 -11.61 7.83 -2.52
CA ILE A 268 -11.22 9.12 -3.10
C ILE A 268 -12.43 9.72 -3.80
N ASP A 269 -13.33 10.29 -3.02
CA ASP A 269 -14.65 10.76 -3.45
C ASP A 269 -14.60 11.69 -4.66
N ARG A 270 -13.58 12.54 -4.74
CA ARG A 270 -13.35 13.45 -5.87
C ARG A 270 -13.29 12.77 -7.22
N ASN A 271 -12.82 11.52 -7.27
CA ASN A 271 -12.59 10.79 -8.51
C ASN A 271 -13.71 9.80 -8.85
N VAL A 272 -14.60 9.49 -7.90
CA VAL A 272 -15.66 8.48 -8.08
C VAL A 272 -16.88 9.08 -8.74
N LYS A 273 -17.20 8.65 -9.95
CA LYS A 273 -18.41 9.07 -10.66
C LYS A 273 -19.67 8.41 -10.08
N PRO A 274 -20.86 9.00 -10.24
CA PRO A 274 -22.10 8.45 -9.70
C PRO A 274 -22.36 6.99 -10.10
N GLN A 275 -22.06 6.59 -11.34
CA GLN A 275 -22.25 5.23 -11.84
C GLN A 275 -21.23 4.23 -11.30
N GLU A 276 -20.07 4.67 -10.82
CA GLU A 276 -19.01 3.86 -10.25
C GLU A 276 -19.16 3.69 -8.73
N ARG A 277 -19.88 4.62 -8.10
CA ARG A 277 -20.01 4.69 -6.64
C ARG A 277 -20.50 3.39 -5.99
N PRO A 278 -21.55 2.72 -6.47
CA PRO A 278 -22.02 1.49 -5.83
C PRO A 278 -20.97 0.40 -5.75
N VAL A 279 -20.18 0.19 -6.82
CA VAL A 279 -19.16 -0.86 -6.84
C VAL A 279 -17.93 -0.45 -6.03
N VAL A 280 -17.56 0.83 -6.01
CA VAL A 280 -16.44 1.34 -5.21
C VAL A 280 -16.76 1.24 -3.71
N GLU A 281 -17.98 1.62 -3.30
CA GLU A 281 -18.44 1.47 -1.91
C GLU A 281 -18.55 0.01 -1.49
N ALA A 282 -19.05 -0.86 -2.37
CA ALA A 282 -19.06 -2.30 -2.11
C ALA A 282 -17.65 -2.86 -1.96
N PHE A 283 -16.69 -2.42 -2.79
CA PHE A 283 -15.31 -2.88 -2.69
C PHE A 283 -14.64 -2.43 -1.40
N ILE A 284 -14.80 -1.15 -0.99
CA ILE A 284 -14.18 -0.72 0.26
C ILE A 284 -14.79 -1.46 1.45
N GLN A 285 -16.10 -1.66 1.50
CA GLN A 285 -16.76 -2.44 2.55
C GLN A 285 -16.31 -3.91 2.56
N TYR A 286 -16.07 -4.49 1.39
CA TYR A 286 -15.59 -5.87 1.26
C TYR A 286 -14.27 -6.12 1.98
N LEU A 287 -13.40 -5.11 2.14
CA LEU A 287 -12.11 -5.26 2.82
C LEU A 287 -12.25 -5.75 4.28
N TRP A 288 -13.40 -5.53 4.92
CA TRP A 288 -13.70 -6.03 6.27
C TRP A 288 -14.55 -7.32 6.27
N SER A 289 -14.87 -7.89 5.11
CA SER A 289 -15.54 -9.19 5.05
C SER A 289 -14.64 -10.30 5.60
N GLU A 290 -15.25 -11.37 6.09
CA GLU A 290 -14.51 -12.56 6.57
C GLU A 290 -13.55 -13.09 5.49
N GLU A 291 -14.00 -13.12 4.23
CA GLU A 291 -13.19 -13.56 3.08
C GLU A 291 -11.95 -12.69 2.88
N ALA A 292 -12.09 -11.37 2.88
CA ALA A 292 -10.97 -10.45 2.73
C ALA A 292 -10.02 -10.49 3.94
N GLN A 293 -10.55 -10.62 5.16
CA GLN A 293 -9.74 -10.72 6.36
C GLN A 293 -8.92 -12.04 6.41
N ARG A 294 -9.51 -13.16 5.96
CA ARG A 294 -8.77 -14.42 5.74
C ARG A 294 -7.68 -14.26 4.68
N ALA A 295 -7.97 -13.55 3.59
CA ALA A 295 -6.98 -13.25 2.57
C ALA A 295 -5.83 -12.38 3.13
N PHE A 296 -6.11 -11.38 3.94
CA PHE A 296 -5.06 -10.60 4.62
C PHE A 296 -4.17 -11.50 5.48
N VAL A 297 -4.75 -12.39 6.30
CA VAL A 297 -3.99 -13.32 7.15
C VAL A 297 -3.19 -14.32 6.32
N GLN A 298 -3.70 -14.80 5.20
CA GLN A 298 -2.97 -15.66 4.27
C GLN A 298 -1.70 -14.97 3.72
N TYR A 299 -1.73 -13.65 3.59
CA TYR A 299 -0.58 -12.83 3.16
C TYR A 299 0.14 -12.15 4.34
N HIS A 300 0.02 -12.76 5.53
CA HIS A 300 0.72 -12.41 6.76
C HIS A 300 0.41 -11.02 7.34
N PHE A 301 -0.66 -10.36 6.93
CA PHE A 301 -1.24 -9.28 7.71
C PHE A 301 -2.07 -9.86 8.86
N ARG A 302 -2.12 -9.17 9.99
CA ARG A 302 -3.06 -9.52 11.06
C ARG A 302 -4.42 -8.88 10.76
N SER A 303 -5.49 -9.68 10.95
CA SER A 303 -6.87 -9.20 10.81
C SER A 303 -7.13 -8.04 11.78
N SER A 304 -7.89 -7.04 11.33
CA SER A 304 -8.40 -5.97 12.19
C SER A 304 -9.73 -6.32 12.85
N THR A 305 -10.43 -7.35 12.35
CA THR A 305 -11.79 -7.72 12.80
C THR A 305 -11.85 -9.04 13.57
N ASP A 306 -10.86 -9.92 13.39
CA ASP A 306 -10.91 -11.30 13.92
C ASP A 306 -9.58 -11.66 14.60
N GLU A 307 -9.55 -11.51 15.93
CA GLU A 307 -8.39 -11.85 16.73
C GLU A 307 -8.19 -13.38 16.87
N GLN A 308 -9.26 -14.18 16.74
CA GLN A 308 -9.14 -15.64 16.76
C GLN A 308 -8.40 -16.13 15.52
N LEU A 309 -8.64 -15.50 14.37
CA LEU A 309 -7.92 -15.76 13.13
C LEU A 309 -6.43 -15.44 13.26
N ASN A 310 -6.09 -14.34 13.95
CA ASN A 310 -4.70 -13.97 14.23
C ASN A 310 -4.03 -15.01 15.15
N ASN A 311 -4.72 -15.41 16.23
CA ASN A 311 -4.18 -16.35 17.22
C ASN A 311 -4.04 -17.78 16.67
N ALA A 312 -4.83 -18.16 15.68
CA ALA A 312 -4.75 -19.45 15.01
C ALA A 312 -3.54 -19.57 14.08
N ASN A 313 -2.97 -18.44 13.64
CA ASN A 313 -1.83 -18.43 12.72
C ASN A 313 -0.52 -18.65 13.49
N GLN A 314 0.08 -19.84 13.34
CA GLN A 314 1.30 -20.25 14.01
C GLN A 314 2.56 -19.48 13.54
N GLU A 315 2.47 -18.76 12.43
CA GLU A 315 3.60 -17.98 11.90
C GLU A 315 3.70 -16.59 12.55
N PHE A 316 2.59 -16.10 13.14
CA PHE A 316 2.60 -14.81 13.82
C PHE A 316 3.34 -14.88 15.15
N ALA A 317 4.33 -14.01 15.29
CA ALA A 317 5.11 -13.95 16.51
C ALA A 317 4.30 -13.37 17.67
N HIS A 318 4.53 -13.90 18.86
CA HIS A 318 4.11 -13.23 20.10
C HIS A 318 4.98 -11.98 20.31
N ILE A 319 4.36 -10.83 20.51
CA ILE A 319 5.04 -9.57 20.82
C ILE A 319 5.02 -9.36 22.34
N PRO A 320 6.20 -9.32 23.00
CA PRO A 320 6.24 -9.27 24.48
C PRO A 320 5.68 -7.97 25.06
N GLN A 321 5.98 -6.83 24.44
CA GLN A 321 5.50 -5.53 24.84
C GLN A 321 4.99 -4.76 23.62
N PRO A 322 3.73 -5.04 23.16
CA PRO A 322 3.15 -4.36 22.02
C PRO A 322 2.68 -2.96 22.41
N PHE A 323 2.80 -2.01 21.48
CA PHE A 323 2.19 -0.70 21.58
C PHE A 323 1.66 -0.24 20.22
N THR A 324 0.84 0.78 20.20
CA THR A 324 0.28 1.42 19.00
C THR A 324 0.69 2.89 18.96
N VAL A 325 0.27 3.60 17.92
CA VAL A 325 0.51 5.05 17.82
C VAL A 325 -0.14 5.83 18.96
N GLU A 326 -1.16 5.26 19.60
CA GLU A 326 -1.82 5.85 20.78
C GLU A 326 -0.88 6.02 21.98
N TYR A 327 0.19 5.23 22.07
CA TYR A 327 1.24 5.42 23.06
C TYR A 327 1.87 6.83 22.98
N PHE A 328 1.89 7.41 21.79
CA PHE A 328 2.34 8.78 21.52
C PHE A 328 1.20 9.81 21.51
N GLY A 329 -0.05 9.39 21.70
CA GLY A 329 -1.26 10.22 21.61
C GLY A 329 -1.79 10.41 20.19
N GLY A 330 -1.68 9.36 19.37
CA GLY A 330 -2.12 9.33 17.97
C GLY A 330 -1.15 10.03 17.00
N TRP A 331 -1.46 9.97 15.71
CA TRP A 331 -0.63 10.57 14.65
C TRP A 331 -0.53 12.10 14.76
N ASP A 332 -1.53 12.76 15.31
CA ASP A 332 -1.53 14.23 15.50
C ASP A 332 -0.42 14.71 16.44
N LYS A 333 0.03 13.84 17.36
CA LYS A 333 1.18 14.09 18.24
C LYS A 333 2.44 13.39 17.78
N ALA A 334 2.35 12.11 17.39
CA ALA A 334 3.50 11.32 16.98
C ALA A 334 4.27 11.97 15.83
N TYR A 335 3.56 12.52 14.84
CA TYR A 335 4.23 13.12 13.69
C TYR A 335 5.01 14.39 14.05
N PRO A 336 4.42 15.46 14.63
CA PRO A 336 5.17 16.66 14.96
C PRO A 336 6.23 16.44 16.06
N GLU A 337 5.94 15.58 17.04
CA GLU A 337 6.84 15.42 18.18
C GLU A 337 7.97 14.43 17.90
N VAL A 338 7.70 13.30 17.24
CA VAL A 338 8.72 12.28 17.02
C VAL A 338 9.30 12.36 15.61
N ILE A 339 8.46 12.41 14.55
CA ILE A 339 8.99 12.42 13.19
C ILE A 339 9.64 13.76 12.87
N GLU A 340 9.03 14.88 13.24
CA GLU A 340 9.62 16.20 12.93
C GLU A 340 10.70 16.61 13.95
N LYS A 341 10.34 16.75 15.23
CA LYS A 341 11.26 17.29 16.22
C LYS A 341 12.39 16.33 16.59
N VAL A 342 12.11 15.02 16.76
CA VAL A 342 13.14 14.05 17.14
C VAL A 342 13.90 13.59 15.90
N TRP A 343 13.24 12.89 14.99
CA TRP A 343 13.96 12.29 13.86
C TRP A 343 14.52 13.34 12.89
N ARG A 344 13.69 14.21 12.31
CA ARG A 344 14.15 15.15 11.28
C ARG A 344 15.14 16.19 11.82
N ASP A 345 14.83 16.80 12.96
CA ASP A 345 15.62 17.93 13.45
C ASP A 345 16.84 17.51 14.27
N GLN A 346 16.80 16.39 14.99
CA GLN A 346 17.85 15.99 15.90
C GLN A 346 18.65 14.76 15.45
N VAL A 347 18.14 13.97 14.52
CA VAL A 347 18.79 12.75 14.03
C VAL A 347 19.22 12.94 12.58
N GLN A 348 18.29 13.18 11.65
CA GLN A 348 18.59 13.30 10.23
C GLN A 348 19.54 14.46 9.90
N LYS A 349 19.27 15.67 10.40
CA LYS A 349 20.09 16.87 10.14
C LYS A 349 21.51 16.82 10.75
N ARG A 350 21.76 15.86 11.63
CA ARG A 350 23.07 15.70 12.29
C ARG A 350 23.87 14.53 11.74
N LYS A 351 23.41 13.89 10.68
CA LYS A 351 24.21 12.90 9.96
C LYS A 351 25.38 13.65 9.30
N PRO A 352 26.66 13.32 9.59
CA PRO A 352 27.83 14.00 9.05
C PRO A 352 27.95 13.82 7.53
#